data_e1758291db30e0b93a1d0c461d01b8b6
#
_entry.id   e1758291db30e0b93a1d0c461d01b8b6
#
_cell.length_a   1.000
_cell.length_b   1.000
_cell.length_c   1.000
_cell.angle_alpha   90.00
_cell.angle_beta   90.00
_cell.angle_gamma   90.00
#
_symmetry.space_group_name_H-M   'P 1'
#
loop_
_entity.id
_entity.type
_entity.pdbx_description
1 polymer ?
#
loop_
_entity_poly.entity_id
_entity_poly.type
_entity_poly.pdbx_seq_one_letter_code
_entity_poly.pdbx_strand_id
1 'polypeptide(L)'
;MRAYGEALPSLPLSYAKIVRKDRTFYDPADRKKKQTIRRVRQEYGLILPFRSVGNEHKEQTVMSVLTFDKKELGNLEYSLQREMLATDRRGGYMSTTIVCCNTRKYHGLMVAPIDDSDRAYVLLSSVDETVVHDGQSFNLALHRFPGTYEPRGHKYITDFEYTPTPTITYRVGSIVLRKELLWIHNRTQLMIRYTLLEAPSDVRLRLRPFFAFRDKHALTHANMEADGRSRPIPGGVKCRLYSDFPWLYLQTDCRDAEFVPAPDWYYNFEYAREIERGYEGDEDLLTTGYFELSLGRRQSVIFSASVEAIPDPAAIGGMFAEALSARSRKVDFLSCLRHSARQFVVRRRDGRAEVLAGYPWYGQIGRQTLVALPGIALEQGRTEDCLDVLDTVVRGRRDGMFTGSFSAAEAADAPLWFFWVLQQLQRTLGEEEIWKRYGLSLIHI
;
A
#
# COMPACT_ATOMS: atom_id res chain seq x y z
N MET A 1 28.19 -4.60 16.59
CA MET A 1 27.98 -3.42 17.46
C MET A 1 28.92 -2.33 17.02
N ARG A 2 28.49 -1.46 16.13
CA ARG A 2 29.00 -0.11 15.86
C ARG A 2 28.08 0.54 14.83
N ALA A 3 27.53 1.62 15.27
CA ALA A 3 27.24 2.92 14.69
C ALA A 3 26.00 3.01 13.80
N TYR A 4 24.91 3.47 14.39
CA TYR A 4 23.91 4.30 13.71
C TYR A 4 23.86 5.64 14.46
N GLY A 5 24.76 6.53 14.06
CA GLY A 5 24.82 7.91 14.50
C GLY A 5 25.07 8.80 13.29
N GLU A 6 24.10 8.91 12.38
CA GLU A 6 24.08 9.99 11.42
C GLU A 6 22.84 10.84 11.66
N ALA A 7 23.11 12.11 11.98
CA ALA A 7 22.14 13.13 12.26
C ALA A 7 21.24 13.38 11.05
N LEU A 8 19.94 13.35 11.26
CA LEU A 8 18.95 13.90 10.32
C LEU A 8 19.29 15.37 10.05
N PRO A 9 19.28 15.83 8.80
CA PRO A 9 19.46 17.24 8.49
C PRO A 9 18.37 18.05 9.20
N SER A 10 18.77 19.01 10.01
CA SER A 10 17.90 19.95 10.70
C SER A 10 17.03 20.69 9.68
N LEU A 11 15.73 20.58 9.82
CA LEU A 11 14.76 21.39 9.09
C LEU A 11 15.04 22.88 9.33
N PRO A 12 15.06 23.72 8.29
CA PRO A 12 15.32 25.15 8.47
C PRO A 12 14.27 25.80 9.38
N LEU A 13 14.70 26.62 10.29
CA LEU A 13 13.91 27.44 11.23
C LEU A 13 12.81 28.32 10.58
N SER A 14 12.76 28.41 9.26
CA SER A 14 11.72 29.10 8.49
C SER A 14 10.32 28.44 8.59
N TYR A 15 10.24 27.16 8.93
CA TYR A 15 8.95 26.44 9.02
C TYR A 15 8.11 26.86 10.22
N ALA A 16 8.74 27.17 11.34
CA ALA A 16 8.04 27.60 12.57
C ALA A 16 7.43 29.02 12.46
N LYS A 17 7.90 29.86 11.51
CA LYS A 17 7.37 31.19 11.29
C LYS A 17 6.15 31.26 10.36
N ILE A 18 5.93 30.24 9.53
CA ILE A 18 4.81 30.22 8.58
C ILE A 18 3.52 29.80 9.27
N VAL A 19 3.56 28.99 10.33
CA VAL A 19 2.38 28.49 11.03
C VAL A 19 1.84 29.50 12.07
N ARG A 20 2.61 30.51 12.48
CA ARG A 20 2.21 31.49 13.51
C ARG A 20 1.59 32.80 13.02
N LYS A 21 1.51 33.04 11.73
CA LYS A 21 0.90 34.27 11.17
C LYS A 21 -0.01 33.91 10.01
N ASP A 22 -1.25 33.67 10.26
CA ASP A 22 -2.39 34.08 9.43
C ASP A 22 -3.64 33.28 9.78
N ARG A 23 -4.43 33.86 10.67
CA ARG A 23 -5.88 33.60 10.78
C ARG A 23 -6.66 34.58 9.88
N THR A 24 -6.26 34.74 8.64
CA THR A 24 -7.02 35.55 7.68
C THR A 24 -7.30 34.72 6.42
N PHE A 25 -8.57 34.87 6.00
CA PHE A 25 -9.19 34.21 4.86
C PHE A 25 -8.31 34.13 3.61
N TYR A 26 -8.37 32.97 2.93
CA TYR A 26 -7.74 32.70 1.66
C TYR A 26 -8.26 33.64 0.57
N ASP A 27 -7.40 34.54 0.06
CA ASP A 27 -7.65 35.34 -1.14
C ASP A 27 -7.00 34.67 -2.36
N PRO A 28 -7.79 34.24 -3.35
CA PRO A 28 -7.28 33.59 -4.56
C PRO A 28 -6.43 34.50 -5.46
N ALA A 29 -6.40 35.81 -5.23
CA ALA A 29 -5.72 36.79 -6.10
C ALA A 29 -4.25 37.06 -5.73
N ASP A 30 -3.77 36.60 -4.58
CA ASP A 30 -2.41 36.88 -4.11
C ASP A 30 -1.33 36.14 -4.92
N ARG A 31 -0.69 36.83 -5.85
CA ARG A 31 0.38 36.32 -6.74
C ARG A 31 1.62 35.82 -5.99
N LYS A 32 1.96 36.40 -4.83
CA LYS A 32 3.13 35.98 -4.03
C LYS A 32 2.90 34.63 -3.35
N LYS A 33 1.70 34.36 -2.85
CA LYS A 33 1.33 33.07 -2.28
C LYS A 33 1.29 31.95 -3.36
N LYS A 34 0.87 32.27 -4.58
CA LYS A 34 0.92 31.32 -5.72
C LYS A 34 2.35 30.91 -6.08
N GLN A 35 3.32 31.82 -6.00
CA GLN A 35 4.72 31.48 -6.27
C GLN A 35 5.34 30.62 -5.17
N THR A 36 5.03 30.86 -3.90
CA THR A 36 5.50 30.05 -2.77
C THR A 36 4.93 28.64 -2.82
N ILE A 37 3.63 28.50 -3.12
CA ILE A 37 2.99 27.19 -3.31
C ILE A 37 3.58 26.44 -4.52
N ARG A 38 3.88 27.13 -5.62
CA ARG A 38 4.56 26.53 -6.77
C ARG A 38 5.96 26.03 -6.42
N ARG A 39 6.74 26.76 -5.62
CA ARG A 39 8.10 26.40 -5.21
C ARG A 39 8.10 25.18 -4.28
N VAL A 40 7.21 25.13 -3.29
CA VAL A 40 7.01 23.98 -2.41
C VAL A 40 6.52 22.76 -3.22
N ARG A 41 5.72 22.98 -4.25
CA ARG A 41 5.25 21.94 -5.18
C ARG A 41 6.37 21.30 -6.00
N GLN A 42 7.36 22.09 -6.39
CA GLN A 42 8.52 21.64 -7.16
C GLN A 42 9.59 20.93 -6.32
N GLU A 43 9.79 21.39 -5.08
CA GLU A 43 10.81 20.83 -4.18
C GLU A 43 10.38 19.51 -3.49
N TYR A 44 9.07 19.30 -3.27
CA TYR A 44 8.58 18.17 -2.46
C TYR A 44 7.71 17.17 -3.21
N GLY A 45 7.56 17.29 -4.53
CA GLY A 45 6.87 16.29 -5.36
C GLY A 45 5.37 16.08 -5.05
N LEU A 46 4.74 17.00 -4.30
CA LEU A 46 3.30 16.96 -3.99
C LEU A 46 2.48 17.45 -5.20
N ILE A 47 2.17 16.55 -6.12
CA ILE A 47 1.34 16.85 -7.28
C ILE A 47 -0.10 16.40 -7.01
N LEU A 48 -0.94 17.36 -6.67
CA LEU A 48 -2.39 17.22 -6.82
C LEU A 48 -2.83 18.16 -7.93
N PRO A 49 -3.53 17.69 -8.96
CA PRO A 49 -4.06 18.57 -10.01
C PRO A 49 -5.21 19.41 -9.45
N PHE A 50 -4.99 20.71 -9.28
CA PHE A 50 -6.05 21.66 -9.01
C PHE A 50 -6.58 22.17 -10.36
N ARG A 51 -7.74 21.68 -10.81
CA ARG A 51 -8.54 22.34 -11.86
C ARG A 51 -9.58 23.23 -11.21
N SER A 52 -9.52 24.50 -11.53
CA SER A 52 -10.59 25.47 -11.18
C SER A 52 -11.88 25.09 -11.91
N VAL A 53 -12.94 24.85 -11.17
CA VAL A 53 -14.28 24.58 -11.69
C VAL A 53 -14.94 25.90 -12.03
N GLY A 54 -15.17 26.17 -13.31
CA GLY A 54 -16.14 27.15 -13.76
C GLY A 54 -17.54 26.50 -13.73
N ASN A 55 -18.53 27.26 -13.24
CA ASN A 55 -19.92 26.82 -13.17
C ASN A 55 -20.51 26.58 -14.57
N GLU A 56 -20.77 25.34 -14.89
CA GLU A 56 -21.79 24.95 -15.86
C GLU A 56 -22.50 23.69 -15.35
N HIS A 57 -23.81 23.79 -15.15
CA HIS A 57 -24.68 22.66 -14.84
C HIS A 57 -24.77 21.72 -16.05
N LYS A 58 -24.01 20.65 -16.05
CA LYS A 58 -24.24 19.42 -16.83
C LYS A 58 -24.10 18.24 -15.87
N GLU A 59 -24.92 17.22 -16.05
CA GLU A 59 -24.85 15.95 -15.30
C GLU A 59 -23.40 15.51 -15.17
N GLN A 60 -22.84 15.69 -13.98
CA GLN A 60 -21.45 15.37 -13.70
C GLN A 60 -21.33 13.84 -13.57
N THR A 61 -20.84 13.21 -14.59
CA THR A 61 -20.10 11.95 -14.41
C THR A 61 -19.02 12.26 -13.38
N VAL A 62 -19.13 11.71 -12.16
CA VAL A 62 -18.18 11.91 -11.09
C VAL A 62 -16.86 11.30 -11.55
N MET A 63 -15.99 12.11 -12.13
CA MET A 63 -14.63 11.67 -12.50
C MET A 63 -13.85 11.41 -11.24
N SER A 64 -13.18 10.26 -11.17
CA SER A 64 -12.24 9.95 -10.09
C SER A 64 -11.13 11.00 -10.01
N VAL A 65 -10.78 11.41 -8.80
CA VAL A 65 -9.71 12.40 -8.56
C VAL A 65 -8.33 11.83 -8.88
N LEU A 66 -8.18 10.50 -8.82
CA LEU A 66 -6.93 9.78 -9.06
C LEU A 66 -7.06 8.94 -10.34
N THR A 67 -7.03 9.62 -11.48
CA THR A 67 -7.03 9.01 -12.82
C THR A 67 -5.81 9.47 -13.61
N PHE A 68 -5.23 8.56 -14.37
CA PHE A 68 -4.14 8.81 -15.31
C PHE A 68 -4.50 8.20 -16.65
N ASP A 69 -4.38 8.97 -17.71
CA ASP A 69 -4.67 8.54 -19.07
C ASP A 69 -3.44 7.92 -19.76
N LYS A 70 -3.65 7.40 -20.96
CA LYS A 70 -2.60 6.79 -21.77
C LYS A 70 -1.41 7.71 -22.03
N LYS A 71 -1.61 9.02 -22.12
CA LYS A 71 -0.55 10.00 -22.39
C LYS A 71 0.39 10.11 -21.19
N GLU A 72 -0.18 10.16 -19.98
CA GLU A 72 0.58 10.20 -18.73
C GLU A 72 1.27 8.85 -18.49
N LEU A 73 0.54 7.74 -18.63
CA LEU A 73 1.04 6.38 -18.39
C LEU A 73 2.10 5.93 -19.40
N GLY A 74 2.04 6.45 -20.63
CA GLY A 74 3.06 6.21 -21.66
C GLY A 74 4.41 6.88 -21.36
N ASN A 75 4.44 7.89 -20.50
CA ASN A 75 5.68 8.47 -19.98
C ASN A 75 6.17 7.63 -18.78
N LEU A 76 7.13 6.74 -19.04
CA LEU A 76 7.60 5.78 -18.04
C LEU A 76 8.22 6.47 -16.81
N GLU A 77 9.04 7.51 -17.00
CA GLU A 77 9.65 8.26 -15.91
C GLU A 77 8.59 8.90 -15.01
N TYR A 78 7.58 9.53 -15.61
CA TYR A 78 6.43 10.08 -14.90
C TYR A 78 5.68 9.02 -14.10
N SER A 79 5.43 7.85 -14.68
CA SER A 79 4.66 6.76 -14.08
C SER A 79 5.42 6.06 -12.95
N LEU A 80 6.73 5.89 -13.08
CA LEU A 80 7.58 5.30 -12.05
C LEU A 80 7.76 6.18 -10.79
N GLN A 81 7.43 7.47 -10.88
CA GLN A 81 7.42 8.38 -9.74
C GLN A 81 6.11 8.37 -8.94
N ARG A 82 5.09 7.63 -9.42
CA ARG A 82 3.77 7.54 -8.80
C ARG A 82 3.54 6.17 -8.23
N GLU A 83 3.42 6.15 -6.92
CA GLU A 83 3.29 4.92 -6.15
C GLU A 83 1.86 4.79 -5.61
N MET A 84 1.33 3.58 -5.57
CA MET A 84 0.07 3.24 -4.94
C MET A 84 0.31 2.43 -3.67
N LEU A 85 -0.60 2.60 -2.71
CA LEU A 85 -0.58 1.89 -1.43
C LEU A 85 -2.00 1.40 -1.11
N ALA A 86 -2.11 0.15 -0.69
CA ALA A 86 -3.29 -0.40 -0.04
C ALA A 86 -2.86 -1.23 1.16
N THR A 87 -3.64 -1.22 2.24
CA THR A 87 -3.28 -1.87 3.51
C THR A 87 -4.40 -2.75 4.04
N ASP A 88 -4.04 -3.75 4.85
CA ASP A 88 -4.99 -4.59 5.59
C ASP A 88 -5.42 -3.97 6.93
N ARG A 89 -4.82 -2.86 7.35
CA ARG A 89 -4.95 -2.23 8.67
C ARG A 89 -4.48 -3.11 9.84
N ARG A 90 -3.62 -4.09 9.56
CA ARG A 90 -2.91 -4.93 10.54
C ARG A 90 -1.40 -4.80 10.44
N GLY A 91 -0.92 -3.92 9.56
CA GLY A 91 0.50 -3.70 9.27
C GLY A 91 0.96 -4.32 7.95
N GLY A 92 0.11 -5.14 7.30
CA GLY A 92 0.35 -5.61 5.94
C GLY A 92 -0.05 -4.57 4.91
N TYR A 93 0.63 -4.60 3.75
CA TYR A 93 0.39 -3.66 2.67
C TYR A 93 0.76 -4.23 1.30
N MET A 94 0.20 -3.63 0.28
CA MET A 94 0.63 -3.67 -1.11
C MET A 94 1.16 -2.29 -1.48
N SER A 95 2.34 -2.21 -2.07
CA SER A 95 2.87 -0.98 -2.64
C SER A 95 3.64 -1.29 -3.91
N THR A 96 3.38 -0.52 -4.96
CA THR A 96 4.10 -0.56 -6.24
C THR A 96 3.80 0.74 -7.00
N THR A 97 4.35 0.93 -8.19
CA THR A 97 4.00 2.07 -9.04
C THR A 97 2.67 1.87 -9.76
N ILE A 98 2.09 2.95 -10.30
CA ILE A 98 0.82 2.90 -11.06
C ILE A 98 0.90 2.06 -12.35
N VAL A 99 2.11 1.70 -12.79
CA VAL A 99 2.39 0.78 -13.90
C VAL A 99 2.86 -0.59 -13.43
N CYS A 100 2.71 -0.91 -12.13
CA CYS A 100 3.10 -2.18 -11.50
C CYS A 100 4.58 -2.55 -11.65
N CYS A 101 5.49 -1.58 -11.82
CA CYS A 101 6.93 -1.78 -11.76
C CYS A 101 7.44 -1.47 -10.35
N ASN A 102 8.07 -2.42 -9.70
CA ASN A 102 8.68 -2.19 -8.39
C ASN A 102 9.96 -1.36 -8.54
N THR A 103 10.02 -0.21 -7.88
CA THR A 103 11.17 0.71 -7.90
C THR A 103 11.92 0.75 -6.58
N ARG A 104 11.38 0.11 -5.54
CA ARG A 104 11.94 0.03 -4.19
C ARG A 104 11.98 -1.40 -3.71
N LYS A 105 12.97 -1.76 -2.90
CA LYS A 105 12.99 -3.06 -2.20
C LYS A 105 11.78 -3.26 -1.26
N TYR A 106 11.16 -2.17 -0.86
CA TYR A 106 9.93 -2.16 -0.03
C TYR A 106 8.65 -2.39 -0.81
N HIS A 107 8.71 -2.38 -2.15
CA HIS A 107 7.56 -2.68 -2.99
C HIS A 107 7.28 -4.19 -3.02
N GLY A 108 6.01 -4.51 -3.10
CA GLY A 108 5.50 -5.86 -3.24
C GLY A 108 3.98 -5.85 -3.26
N LEU A 109 3.41 -6.86 -3.90
CA LEU A 109 1.96 -7.09 -3.91
C LEU A 109 1.49 -7.66 -2.57
N MET A 110 2.38 -8.36 -1.83
CA MET A 110 2.09 -8.81 -0.47
C MET A 110 3.31 -8.62 0.41
N VAL A 111 3.24 -7.59 1.24
CA VAL A 111 4.19 -7.31 2.32
C VAL A 111 3.44 -7.36 3.64
N ALA A 112 3.78 -8.28 4.51
CA ALA A 112 2.98 -8.53 5.70
C ALA A 112 3.83 -8.93 6.91
N PRO A 113 3.40 -8.59 8.13
CA PRO A 113 3.95 -9.18 9.35
C PRO A 113 3.57 -10.68 9.39
N ILE A 114 4.51 -11.52 9.78
CA ILE A 114 4.30 -12.96 9.95
C ILE A 114 3.84 -13.24 11.38
N ASP A 115 4.33 -12.45 12.31
CA ASP A 115 4.04 -12.49 13.74
C ASP A 115 3.51 -11.13 14.24
N ASP A 116 3.37 -10.98 15.55
CA ASP A 116 2.93 -9.73 16.17
C ASP A 116 4.08 -8.72 16.36
N SER A 117 5.24 -8.94 15.73
CA SER A 117 6.34 -8.00 15.71
C SER A 117 6.09 -6.87 14.69
N ASP A 118 6.90 -5.81 14.76
CA ASP A 118 6.90 -4.73 13.77
C ASP A 118 7.60 -5.11 12.46
N ARG A 119 8.13 -6.33 12.38
CA ARG A 119 8.78 -6.84 11.17
C ARG A 119 7.75 -7.18 10.11
N ALA A 120 7.97 -6.73 8.91
CA ALA A 120 7.18 -7.10 7.74
C ALA A 120 8.07 -7.71 6.66
N TYR A 121 7.52 -8.68 5.96
CA TYR A 121 8.25 -9.50 5.00
C TYR A 121 7.59 -9.40 3.64
N VAL A 122 8.39 -9.25 2.59
CA VAL A 122 7.93 -9.32 1.20
C VAL A 122 7.75 -10.80 0.86
N LEU A 123 6.50 -11.26 0.78
CA LEU A 123 6.15 -12.63 0.41
C LEU A 123 5.94 -12.74 -1.10
N LEU A 124 5.05 -11.93 -1.68
CA LEU A 124 4.76 -11.85 -3.10
C LEU A 124 5.24 -10.49 -3.63
N SER A 125 6.26 -10.49 -4.46
CA SER A 125 6.83 -9.29 -5.07
C SER A 125 5.93 -8.77 -6.18
N SER A 126 5.61 -9.61 -7.17
CA SER A 126 4.77 -9.27 -8.31
C SER A 126 4.01 -10.48 -8.84
N VAL A 127 3.06 -10.23 -9.73
CA VAL A 127 2.43 -11.22 -10.60
C VAL A 127 2.55 -10.70 -12.01
N ASP A 128 3.18 -11.49 -12.89
CA ASP A 128 3.30 -11.17 -14.30
C ASP A 128 2.13 -11.76 -15.08
N GLU A 129 1.39 -10.89 -15.73
CA GLU A 129 0.27 -11.25 -16.58
C GLU A 129 0.72 -11.39 -18.03
N THR A 130 0.32 -12.49 -18.68
CA THR A 130 0.49 -12.68 -20.13
C THR A 130 -0.84 -13.04 -20.74
N VAL A 131 -1.29 -12.21 -21.68
CA VAL A 131 -2.45 -12.52 -22.54
C VAL A 131 -1.97 -13.34 -23.73
N VAL A 132 -2.57 -14.51 -23.91
CA VAL A 132 -2.29 -15.39 -25.07
C VAL A 132 -3.54 -15.47 -25.95
N HIS A 133 -3.40 -15.10 -27.22
CA HIS A 133 -4.49 -15.09 -28.18
C HIS A 133 -3.95 -15.40 -29.58
N ASP A 134 -4.60 -16.31 -30.31
CA ASP A 134 -4.23 -16.74 -31.66
C ASP A 134 -2.73 -17.13 -31.79
N GLY A 135 -2.21 -17.83 -30.78
CA GLY A 135 -0.82 -18.28 -30.74
C GLY A 135 0.22 -17.18 -30.39
N GLN A 136 -0.22 -15.94 -30.24
CA GLN A 136 0.63 -14.83 -29.81
C GLN A 136 0.55 -14.60 -28.31
N SER A 137 1.67 -14.24 -27.70
CA SER A 137 1.77 -13.94 -26.26
C SER A 137 2.14 -12.47 -26.03
N PHE A 138 1.36 -11.79 -25.22
CA PHE A 138 1.56 -10.38 -24.88
C PHE A 138 1.77 -10.27 -23.36
N ASN A 139 3.01 -10.01 -22.96
CA ASN A 139 3.35 -9.82 -21.56
C ASN A 139 3.01 -8.39 -21.12
N LEU A 140 2.19 -8.26 -20.05
CA LEU A 140 1.72 -6.99 -19.53
C LEU A 140 2.57 -6.45 -18.37
N ALA A 141 3.56 -7.22 -17.91
CA ALA A 141 4.42 -6.84 -16.81
C ALA A 141 5.46 -5.78 -17.20
N LEU A 142 6.08 -5.19 -16.20
CA LEU A 142 7.18 -4.24 -16.35
C LEU A 142 8.16 -4.41 -15.20
N HIS A 143 9.40 -4.74 -15.53
CA HIS A 143 10.51 -4.80 -14.57
C HIS A 143 11.70 -4.01 -15.08
N ARG A 144 12.55 -3.55 -14.17
CA ARG A 144 13.85 -2.99 -14.49
C ARG A 144 14.91 -4.08 -14.31
N PHE A 145 15.76 -4.22 -15.32
CA PHE A 145 16.99 -5.02 -15.31
C PHE A 145 18.19 -4.13 -15.65
N PRO A 146 19.45 -4.58 -15.49
CA PRO A 146 20.62 -3.79 -15.85
C PRO A 146 20.52 -3.18 -17.27
N GLY A 147 20.42 -1.86 -17.33
CA GLY A 147 20.36 -1.10 -18.57
C GLY A 147 19.04 -1.12 -19.34
N THR A 148 18.01 -1.84 -18.90
CA THR A 148 16.74 -1.95 -19.64
C THR A 148 15.52 -2.13 -18.76
N TYR A 149 14.33 -1.87 -19.35
CA TYR A 149 13.03 -2.23 -18.81
C TYR A 149 12.39 -3.31 -19.68
N GLU A 150 12.18 -4.52 -19.13
CA GLU A 150 11.58 -5.67 -19.82
C GLU A 150 10.72 -6.49 -18.83
N PRO A 151 9.62 -7.11 -19.31
CA PRO A 151 8.91 -6.76 -20.55
C PRO A 151 8.35 -5.33 -20.48
N ARG A 152 7.91 -4.80 -21.63
CA ARG A 152 7.44 -3.40 -21.71
C ARG A 152 5.91 -3.29 -21.68
N GLY A 153 5.27 -3.96 -20.74
CA GLY A 153 3.83 -4.05 -20.62
C GLY A 153 3.12 -2.72 -20.39
N HIS A 154 3.81 -1.71 -19.85
CA HIS A 154 3.25 -0.36 -19.67
C HIS A 154 2.74 0.28 -20.99
N LYS A 155 3.27 -0.13 -22.13
CA LYS A 155 2.81 0.34 -23.47
C LYS A 155 1.38 -0.07 -23.77
N TYR A 156 0.88 -1.13 -23.13
CA TYR A 156 -0.50 -1.59 -23.28
C TYR A 156 -1.46 -0.92 -22.33
N ILE A 157 -0.99 -0.23 -21.28
CA ILE A 157 -1.87 0.45 -20.33
C ILE A 157 -2.51 1.65 -21.03
N THR A 158 -3.84 1.73 -20.93
CA THR A 158 -4.63 2.84 -21.48
C THR A 158 -5.16 3.76 -20.41
N ASP A 159 -5.41 3.23 -19.22
CA ASP A 159 -6.03 3.94 -18.13
C ASP A 159 -5.65 3.34 -16.77
N PHE A 160 -5.46 4.20 -15.78
CA PHE A 160 -5.35 3.87 -14.37
C PHE A 160 -6.30 4.73 -13.57
N GLU A 161 -7.07 4.11 -12.69
CA GLU A 161 -7.89 4.82 -11.71
C GLU A 161 -7.75 4.21 -10.31
N TYR A 162 -7.95 5.03 -9.28
CA TYR A 162 -7.98 4.55 -7.90
C TYR A 162 -9.27 4.98 -7.20
N THR A 163 -10.40 4.34 -7.60
CA THR A 163 -11.74 4.62 -7.06
C THR A 163 -12.67 3.42 -7.24
N PRO A 164 -12.99 2.65 -6.20
CA PRO A 164 -12.50 2.67 -4.81
C PRO A 164 -11.17 1.91 -4.62
N THR A 165 -10.71 1.16 -5.61
CA THR A 165 -9.50 0.33 -5.57
C THR A 165 -8.63 0.61 -6.80
N PRO A 166 -7.31 0.36 -6.76
CA PRO A 166 -6.46 0.50 -7.94
C PRO A 166 -6.97 -0.37 -9.09
N THR A 167 -7.22 0.24 -10.23
CA THR A 167 -7.75 -0.39 -11.43
C THR A 167 -6.91 0.03 -12.62
N ILE A 168 -6.44 -0.94 -13.38
CA ILE A 168 -5.60 -0.74 -14.57
C ILE A 168 -6.30 -1.36 -15.76
N THR A 169 -6.40 -0.62 -16.86
CA THR A 169 -6.95 -1.11 -18.12
C THR A 169 -5.83 -1.26 -19.15
N TYR A 170 -5.71 -2.44 -19.71
CA TYR A 170 -4.77 -2.78 -20.78
C TYR A 170 -5.50 -2.94 -22.08
N ARG A 171 -4.89 -2.45 -23.18
CA ARG A 171 -5.36 -2.69 -24.55
C ARG A 171 -4.24 -3.27 -25.40
N VAL A 172 -4.47 -4.48 -25.88
CA VAL A 172 -3.59 -5.20 -26.81
C VAL A 172 -4.35 -5.46 -28.11
N GLY A 173 -4.18 -4.59 -29.09
CA GLY A 173 -4.99 -4.63 -30.32
C GLY A 173 -6.48 -4.47 -30.01
N SER A 174 -7.27 -5.49 -30.34
CA SER A 174 -8.72 -5.57 -30.07
C SER A 174 -9.07 -6.11 -28.68
N ILE A 175 -8.08 -6.57 -27.89
CA ILE A 175 -8.29 -7.12 -26.56
C ILE A 175 -8.20 -6.00 -25.55
N VAL A 176 -9.19 -5.90 -24.64
CA VAL A 176 -9.20 -4.99 -23.49
C VAL A 176 -9.37 -5.78 -22.22
N LEU A 177 -8.34 -5.76 -21.39
CA LEU A 177 -8.31 -6.44 -20.09
C LEU A 177 -8.27 -5.40 -18.97
N ARG A 178 -9.12 -5.57 -17.96
CA ARG A 178 -9.10 -4.77 -16.71
C ARG A 178 -8.56 -5.61 -15.57
N LYS A 179 -7.63 -5.01 -14.79
CA LYS A 179 -7.03 -5.56 -13.56
C LYS A 179 -7.42 -4.67 -12.39
N GLU A 180 -8.03 -5.24 -11.35
CA GLU A 180 -8.42 -4.54 -10.13
C GLU A 180 -7.74 -5.20 -8.95
N LEU A 181 -7.03 -4.41 -8.11
CA LEU A 181 -6.28 -4.94 -6.96
C LEU A 181 -7.01 -4.57 -5.67
N LEU A 182 -7.28 -5.55 -4.82
CA LEU A 182 -8.02 -5.37 -3.58
C LEU A 182 -7.35 -6.09 -2.42
N TRP A 183 -6.80 -5.33 -1.47
CA TRP A 183 -6.39 -5.87 -0.17
C TRP A 183 -7.59 -6.00 0.75
N ILE A 184 -7.76 -7.17 1.34
CA ILE A 184 -8.87 -7.43 2.28
C ILE A 184 -8.53 -6.81 3.64
N HIS A 185 -9.45 -6.03 4.21
CA HIS A 185 -9.24 -5.50 5.56
C HIS A 185 -9.27 -6.62 6.60
N ASN A 186 -8.42 -6.49 7.61
CA ASN A 186 -8.30 -7.43 8.73
C ASN A 186 -7.89 -8.87 8.33
N ARG A 187 -7.37 -9.05 7.10
CA ARG A 187 -6.81 -10.31 6.61
C ARG A 187 -5.55 -10.04 5.81
N THR A 188 -4.55 -10.89 5.97
CA THR A 188 -3.35 -10.87 5.11
C THR A 188 -3.69 -11.58 3.80
N GLN A 189 -4.46 -10.86 2.96
CA GLN A 189 -5.00 -11.39 1.71
C GLN A 189 -5.12 -10.29 0.67
N LEU A 190 -4.52 -10.53 -0.48
CA LEU A 190 -4.68 -9.76 -1.72
C LEU A 190 -5.59 -10.53 -2.66
N MET A 191 -6.54 -9.86 -3.28
CA MET A 191 -7.32 -10.39 -4.40
C MET A 191 -7.10 -9.50 -5.62
N ILE A 192 -6.93 -10.12 -6.79
CA ILE A 192 -6.79 -9.44 -8.07
C ILE A 192 -7.87 -9.96 -9.00
N ARG A 193 -8.78 -9.07 -9.42
CA ARG A 193 -9.81 -9.41 -10.41
C ARG A 193 -9.35 -9.01 -11.79
N TYR A 194 -9.40 -9.95 -12.72
CA TYR A 194 -9.18 -9.73 -14.14
C TYR A 194 -10.51 -9.86 -14.87
N THR A 195 -10.86 -8.83 -15.65
CA THR A 195 -12.11 -8.80 -16.44
C THR A 195 -11.76 -8.56 -17.90
N LEU A 196 -12.15 -9.47 -18.77
CA LEU A 196 -12.03 -9.31 -20.21
C LEU A 196 -13.19 -8.46 -20.72
N LEU A 197 -12.94 -7.17 -20.98
CA LEU A 197 -13.97 -6.23 -21.43
C LEU A 197 -14.31 -6.43 -22.91
N GLU A 198 -13.28 -6.54 -23.75
CA GLU A 198 -13.38 -6.69 -25.20
C GLU A 198 -12.37 -7.74 -25.68
N ALA A 199 -12.80 -8.61 -26.56
CA ALA A 199 -11.92 -9.51 -27.33
C ALA A 199 -12.71 -10.07 -28.53
N PRO A 200 -12.03 -10.46 -29.63
CA PRO A 200 -12.67 -11.14 -30.76
C PRO A 200 -13.11 -12.57 -30.42
N SER A 201 -12.36 -13.26 -29.59
CA SER A 201 -12.66 -14.61 -29.06
C SER A 201 -12.11 -14.71 -27.63
N ASP A 202 -12.29 -15.86 -26.97
CA ASP A 202 -11.73 -16.14 -25.65
C ASP A 202 -10.21 -16.03 -25.68
N VAL A 203 -9.63 -15.57 -24.58
CA VAL A 203 -8.18 -15.45 -24.40
C VAL A 203 -7.72 -16.41 -23.31
N ARG A 204 -6.44 -16.82 -23.37
CA ARG A 204 -5.79 -17.43 -22.22
C ARG A 204 -5.05 -16.35 -21.46
N LEU A 205 -5.23 -16.34 -20.16
CA LEU A 205 -4.48 -15.49 -19.24
C LEU A 205 -3.51 -16.36 -18.44
N ARG A 206 -2.22 -16.03 -18.50
CA ARG A 206 -1.20 -16.64 -17.65
C ARG A 206 -0.84 -15.67 -16.55
N LEU A 207 -0.80 -16.18 -15.31
CA LEU A 207 -0.43 -15.43 -14.11
C LEU A 207 0.80 -16.09 -13.49
N ARG A 208 1.95 -15.43 -13.54
CA ARG A 208 3.21 -15.91 -12.97
C ARG A 208 3.54 -15.09 -11.72
N PRO A 209 3.41 -15.68 -10.52
CA PRO A 209 3.82 -15.03 -9.28
C PRO A 209 5.33 -15.07 -9.10
N PHE A 210 5.91 -13.99 -8.58
CA PHE A 210 7.31 -13.88 -8.17
C PHE A 210 7.39 -13.66 -6.67
N PHE A 211 8.21 -14.47 -6.01
CA PHE A 211 8.35 -14.52 -4.57
C PHE A 211 9.71 -14.03 -4.12
N ALA A 212 9.74 -13.36 -2.96
CA ALA A 212 10.97 -12.95 -2.29
C ALA A 212 11.17 -13.68 -0.94
N PHE A 213 10.11 -13.79 -0.12
CA PHE A 213 10.14 -14.40 1.22
C PHE A 213 11.31 -13.88 2.07
N ARG A 214 11.38 -12.57 2.22
CA ARG A 214 12.46 -11.86 2.93
C ARG A 214 11.96 -10.71 3.79
N ASP A 215 12.76 -10.30 4.75
CA ASP A 215 12.53 -9.03 5.47
C ASP A 215 12.46 -7.86 4.47
N LYS A 216 11.55 -6.92 4.67
CA LYS A 216 11.37 -5.77 3.78
C LYS A 216 12.61 -4.87 3.65
N HIS A 217 13.53 -4.92 4.61
CA HIS A 217 14.79 -4.15 4.59
C HIS A 217 15.96 -4.89 3.93
N ALA A 218 15.82 -6.20 3.71
CA ALA A 218 16.83 -7.04 3.04
C ALA A 218 16.53 -7.18 1.53
N LEU A 219 17.42 -7.83 0.82
CA LEU A 219 17.28 -8.29 -0.56
C LEU A 219 17.60 -9.79 -0.61
N THR A 220 17.02 -10.48 -1.59
CA THR A 220 17.23 -11.94 -1.79
C THR A 220 17.97 -12.17 -3.08
N HIS A 221 18.93 -13.11 -3.02
CA HIS A 221 19.61 -13.63 -4.21
C HIS A 221 19.38 -15.14 -4.34
N ALA A 222 19.51 -15.64 -5.57
CA ALA A 222 19.33 -17.05 -5.86
C ALA A 222 20.21 -17.93 -4.95
N ASN A 223 19.60 -18.91 -4.32
CA ASN A 223 20.26 -19.79 -3.36
C ASN A 223 19.68 -21.21 -3.42
N MET A 224 20.37 -22.16 -2.81
CA MET A 224 20.00 -23.58 -2.79
C MET A 224 19.03 -23.96 -1.65
N GLU A 225 18.74 -23.03 -0.74
CA GLU A 225 17.88 -23.28 0.42
C GLU A 225 16.39 -23.09 0.09
N ALA A 226 16.10 -22.29 -0.95
CA ALA A 226 14.74 -21.99 -1.36
C ALA A 226 14.02 -23.23 -1.93
N ASP A 227 12.87 -23.58 -1.36
CA ASP A 227 12.00 -24.62 -1.88
C ASP A 227 11.11 -24.09 -3.01
N GLY A 228 11.49 -24.35 -4.25
CA GLY A 228 10.73 -23.98 -5.46
C GLY A 228 9.48 -24.84 -5.72
N ARG A 229 9.14 -25.80 -4.85
CA ARG A 229 7.99 -26.68 -5.05
C ARG A 229 6.68 -26.02 -4.65
N SER A 230 5.66 -26.22 -5.47
CA SER A 230 4.28 -25.94 -5.15
C SER A 230 3.54 -27.22 -4.72
N ARG A 231 2.53 -27.08 -3.86
CA ARG A 231 1.66 -28.17 -3.42
C ARG A 231 0.23 -27.88 -3.81
N PRO A 232 -0.45 -28.78 -4.53
CA PRO A 232 -1.85 -28.57 -4.92
C PRO A 232 -2.77 -28.42 -3.71
N ILE A 233 -3.77 -27.56 -3.87
CA ILE A 233 -4.89 -27.34 -2.94
C ILE A 233 -6.16 -27.08 -3.76
N PRO A 234 -7.36 -27.09 -3.16
CA PRO A 234 -8.55 -26.71 -3.86
C PRO A 234 -8.45 -25.31 -4.50
N GLY A 235 -8.68 -25.21 -5.81
CA GLY A 235 -8.62 -23.95 -6.59
C GLY A 235 -7.24 -23.36 -6.79
N GLY A 236 -6.15 -24.13 -6.55
CA GLY A 236 -4.81 -23.60 -6.78
C GLY A 236 -3.68 -24.36 -6.11
N VAL A 237 -2.70 -23.63 -5.61
CA VAL A 237 -1.49 -24.19 -4.98
C VAL A 237 -1.11 -23.41 -3.73
N LYS A 238 -0.31 -24.02 -2.87
CA LYS A 238 0.44 -23.34 -1.82
C LYS A 238 1.94 -23.54 -2.01
N CYS A 239 2.71 -22.51 -1.66
CA CYS A 239 4.18 -22.53 -1.70
C CYS A 239 4.77 -21.89 -0.44
N ARG A 240 6.02 -22.22 -0.16
CA ARG A 240 6.79 -21.66 0.95
C ARG A 240 8.26 -21.87 0.66
N LEU A 241 8.99 -20.79 0.43
CA LEU A 241 10.40 -20.88 0.03
C LEU A 241 11.32 -21.33 1.18
N TYR A 242 11.03 -20.89 2.41
CA TYR A 242 11.84 -21.21 3.58
C TYR A 242 10.96 -21.69 4.73
N SER A 243 11.47 -22.59 5.57
CA SER A 243 10.70 -23.30 6.59
C SER A 243 10.15 -22.43 7.72
N ASP A 244 10.80 -21.32 8.00
CA ASP A 244 10.44 -20.32 9.03
C ASP A 244 9.37 -19.32 8.58
N PHE A 245 8.96 -19.37 7.30
CA PHE A 245 7.87 -18.55 6.77
C PHE A 245 6.53 -19.29 6.77
N PRO A 246 5.40 -18.56 6.76
CA PRO A 246 4.08 -19.16 6.57
C PRO A 246 3.92 -19.72 5.15
N TRP A 247 2.96 -20.62 4.97
CA TRP A 247 2.50 -20.98 3.64
C TRP A 247 1.80 -19.80 2.98
N LEU A 248 2.13 -19.56 1.71
CA LEU A 248 1.39 -18.65 0.84
C LEU A 248 0.47 -19.48 -0.05
N TYR A 249 -0.82 -19.21 0.05
CA TYR A 249 -1.88 -19.87 -0.69
C TYR A 249 -2.25 -19.00 -1.90
N LEU A 250 -2.16 -19.58 -3.08
CA LEU A 250 -2.51 -18.96 -4.35
C LEU A 250 -3.72 -19.70 -4.91
N GLN A 251 -4.87 -19.06 -4.95
CA GLN A 251 -6.14 -19.68 -5.32
C GLN A 251 -6.91 -18.79 -6.31
N THR A 252 -7.81 -19.38 -7.07
CA THR A 252 -8.69 -18.69 -8.02
C THR A 252 -10.10 -19.28 -7.97
N ASP A 253 -11.09 -18.47 -8.32
CA ASP A 253 -12.50 -18.91 -8.51
C ASP A 253 -12.74 -19.56 -9.88
N CYS A 254 -11.75 -19.55 -10.77
CA CYS A 254 -11.82 -20.19 -12.08
C CYS A 254 -11.70 -21.71 -11.95
N ARG A 255 -12.74 -22.44 -12.35
CA ARG A 255 -12.74 -23.92 -12.27
C ARG A 255 -11.78 -24.58 -13.23
N ASP A 256 -11.56 -23.95 -14.38
CA ASP A 256 -10.71 -24.47 -15.46
C ASP A 256 -9.28 -23.94 -15.38
N ALA A 257 -8.91 -23.31 -14.26
CA ALA A 257 -7.55 -22.84 -14.03
C ALA A 257 -6.62 -24.05 -13.77
N GLU A 258 -5.53 -24.10 -14.52
CA GLU A 258 -4.45 -25.06 -14.33
C GLU A 258 -3.22 -24.35 -13.77
N PHE A 259 -2.59 -24.94 -12.76
CA PHE A 259 -1.26 -24.49 -12.33
C PHE A 259 -0.20 -25.38 -13.00
N VAL A 260 0.67 -24.74 -13.77
CA VAL A 260 1.81 -25.38 -14.44
C VAL A 260 3.06 -25.19 -13.58
N PRO A 261 3.57 -26.24 -12.92
CA PRO A 261 4.82 -26.14 -12.16
C PRO A 261 5.99 -25.86 -13.08
N ALA A 262 6.69 -24.77 -12.85
CA ALA A 262 7.89 -24.37 -13.59
C ALA A 262 8.76 -23.50 -12.66
N PRO A 263 9.39 -24.12 -11.63
CA PRO A 263 10.23 -23.40 -10.70
C PRO A 263 11.48 -22.89 -11.39
N ASP A 264 11.73 -21.58 -11.23
CA ASP A 264 12.90 -20.94 -11.84
C ASP A 264 13.26 -19.66 -11.09
N TRP A 265 14.55 -19.33 -11.05
CA TRP A 265 15.07 -18.07 -10.57
C TRP A 265 15.18 -17.07 -11.72
N TYR A 266 14.64 -15.88 -11.49
CA TYR A 266 14.81 -14.72 -12.36
C TYR A 266 15.77 -13.75 -11.68
N TYR A 267 16.82 -13.36 -12.41
CA TYR A 267 18.00 -12.69 -11.87
C TYR A 267 17.99 -11.19 -12.16
N ASN A 268 18.62 -10.44 -11.25
CA ASN A 268 18.98 -9.03 -11.44
C ASN A 268 17.78 -8.10 -11.66
N PHE A 269 16.69 -8.26 -10.91
CA PHE A 269 15.68 -7.22 -10.82
C PHE A 269 16.28 -5.99 -10.14
N GLU A 270 16.17 -4.80 -10.74
CA GLU A 270 16.71 -3.56 -10.18
C GLU A 270 15.62 -2.67 -9.57
N TYR A 271 15.90 -2.16 -8.38
CA TYR A 271 15.09 -1.17 -7.69
C TYR A 271 15.69 0.23 -7.86
N ALA A 272 15.21 0.96 -8.87
CA ALA A 272 15.77 2.26 -9.29
C ALA A 272 15.92 3.26 -8.14
N ARG A 273 14.94 3.31 -7.22
CA ARG A 273 14.95 4.24 -6.10
C ARG A 273 15.99 3.91 -5.02
N GLU A 274 16.32 2.65 -4.85
CA GLU A 274 17.39 2.26 -3.94
C GLU A 274 18.75 2.60 -4.54
N ILE A 275 18.94 2.31 -5.83
CA ILE A 275 20.17 2.62 -6.57
C ILE A 275 20.42 4.14 -6.63
N GLU A 276 19.39 4.94 -6.92
CA GLU A 276 19.48 6.42 -6.92
C GLU A 276 19.92 6.99 -5.56
N ARG A 277 19.61 6.28 -4.47
CA ARG A 277 19.97 6.67 -3.10
C ARG A 277 21.31 6.10 -2.65
N GLY A 278 22.01 5.36 -3.51
CA GLY A 278 23.29 4.73 -3.20
C GLY A 278 23.20 3.47 -2.36
N TYR A 279 22.03 2.83 -2.29
CA TYR A 279 21.83 1.56 -1.63
C TYR A 279 21.88 0.39 -2.62
N GLU A 280 22.11 -0.80 -2.10
CA GLU A 280 21.92 -2.05 -2.84
C GLU A 280 20.47 -2.14 -3.34
N GLY A 281 20.28 -2.43 -4.61
CA GLY A 281 18.99 -2.39 -5.25
C GLY A 281 18.78 -3.46 -6.33
N ASP A 282 19.56 -4.55 -6.30
CA ASP A 282 19.38 -5.71 -7.16
C ASP A 282 18.90 -6.93 -6.38
N GLU A 283 17.98 -7.68 -6.94
CA GLU A 283 17.34 -8.82 -6.31
C GLU A 283 17.07 -9.93 -7.31
N ASP A 284 17.15 -11.18 -6.87
CA ASP A 284 16.68 -12.33 -7.63
C ASP A 284 15.34 -12.81 -7.04
N LEU A 285 14.40 -13.14 -7.91
CA LEU A 285 13.08 -13.59 -7.51
C LEU A 285 12.80 -14.99 -8.00
N LEU A 286 12.23 -15.84 -7.14
CA LEU A 286 11.82 -17.19 -7.47
C LEU A 286 10.36 -17.21 -7.92
N THR A 287 10.07 -17.95 -9.00
CA THR A 287 8.71 -18.40 -9.31
C THR A 287 8.62 -19.91 -9.11
N THR A 288 7.45 -20.43 -8.69
CA THR A 288 7.19 -21.87 -8.60
C THR A 288 6.43 -22.40 -9.82
N GLY A 289 6.04 -21.51 -10.74
CA GLY A 289 5.27 -21.82 -11.93
C GLY A 289 4.27 -20.70 -12.26
N TYR A 290 3.23 -21.04 -13.00
CA TYR A 290 2.20 -20.07 -13.39
C TYR A 290 0.82 -20.71 -13.48
N PHE A 291 -0.22 -19.92 -13.26
CA PHE A 291 -1.59 -20.29 -13.58
C PHE A 291 -1.85 -20.02 -15.07
N GLU A 292 -2.55 -20.94 -15.70
CA GLU A 292 -3.14 -20.74 -17.04
C GLU A 292 -4.65 -20.92 -16.91
N LEU A 293 -5.41 -19.94 -17.40
CA LEU A 293 -6.86 -19.93 -17.31
C LEU A 293 -7.48 -19.31 -18.56
N SER A 294 -8.65 -19.81 -18.94
CA SER A 294 -9.42 -19.26 -20.06
C SER A 294 -10.34 -18.16 -19.56
N LEU A 295 -10.43 -17.07 -20.31
CA LEU A 295 -11.26 -15.91 -19.99
C LEU A 295 -12.06 -15.49 -21.22
N GLY A 296 -13.38 -15.66 -21.13
CA GLY A 296 -14.32 -15.24 -22.16
C GLY A 296 -14.68 -13.77 -22.07
N ARG A 297 -15.18 -13.22 -23.15
CA ARG A 297 -15.62 -11.81 -23.21
C ARG A 297 -16.66 -11.50 -22.12
N ARG A 298 -16.45 -10.40 -21.40
CA ARG A 298 -17.26 -9.94 -20.26
C ARG A 298 -17.24 -10.88 -19.05
N GLN A 299 -16.35 -11.85 -19.03
CA GLN A 299 -16.10 -12.68 -17.87
C GLN A 299 -15.02 -12.08 -16.98
N SER A 300 -15.07 -12.47 -15.73
CA SER A 300 -14.06 -12.10 -14.73
C SER A 300 -13.56 -13.34 -14.02
N VAL A 301 -12.31 -13.30 -13.63
CA VAL A 301 -11.67 -14.29 -12.74
C VAL A 301 -10.94 -13.55 -11.62
N ILE A 302 -10.94 -14.13 -10.44
CA ILE A 302 -10.27 -13.56 -9.29
C ILE A 302 -9.13 -14.49 -8.86
N PHE A 303 -7.93 -13.93 -8.83
CA PHE A 303 -6.74 -14.54 -8.23
C PHE A 303 -6.60 -14.04 -6.81
N SER A 304 -6.40 -14.94 -5.86
CA SER A 304 -6.20 -14.66 -4.43
C SER A 304 -4.83 -15.13 -3.99
N ALA A 305 -4.07 -14.28 -3.32
CA ALA A 305 -2.86 -14.62 -2.57
C ALA A 305 -3.14 -14.35 -1.08
N SER A 306 -2.91 -15.35 -0.21
CA SER A 306 -3.24 -15.27 1.21
C SER A 306 -2.29 -16.13 2.05
N VAL A 307 -2.11 -15.78 3.33
CA VAL A 307 -1.44 -16.65 4.32
C VAL A 307 -2.38 -17.68 4.95
N GLU A 308 -3.66 -17.64 4.57
CA GLU A 308 -4.69 -18.59 5.00
C GLU A 308 -5.38 -19.20 3.77
N ALA A 309 -5.65 -20.51 3.81
CA ALA A 309 -6.36 -21.18 2.74
C ALA A 309 -7.84 -20.73 2.69
N ILE A 310 -8.39 -20.62 1.50
CA ILE A 310 -9.82 -20.49 1.28
C ILE A 310 -10.35 -21.93 1.06
N PRO A 311 -11.16 -22.45 1.99
CA PRO A 311 -11.62 -23.86 1.91
C PRO A 311 -12.46 -24.15 0.67
N ASP A 312 -13.32 -23.19 0.29
CA ASP A 312 -14.15 -23.27 -0.93
C ASP A 312 -13.79 -22.15 -1.89
N PRO A 313 -13.09 -22.44 -3.01
CA PRO A 313 -12.74 -21.44 -4.02
C PRO A 313 -13.95 -20.71 -4.64
N ALA A 314 -15.15 -21.32 -4.63
CA ALA A 314 -16.35 -20.68 -5.14
C ALA A 314 -16.75 -19.45 -4.29
N ALA A 315 -16.30 -19.37 -3.03
CA ALA A 315 -16.56 -18.23 -2.16
C ALA A 315 -15.73 -16.98 -2.54
N ILE A 316 -14.64 -17.11 -3.32
CA ILE A 316 -13.72 -16.04 -3.66
C ILE A 316 -14.44 -14.84 -4.28
N GLY A 317 -15.36 -15.10 -5.24
CA GLY A 317 -16.13 -14.06 -5.89
C GLY A 317 -16.99 -13.25 -4.91
N GLY A 318 -17.67 -13.93 -3.99
CA GLY A 318 -18.46 -13.31 -2.92
C GLY A 318 -17.60 -12.47 -1.97
N MET A 319 -16.46 -13.00 -1.53
CA MET A 319 -15.50 -12.29 -0.67
C MET A 319 -14.99 -11.01 -1.32
N PHE A 320 -14.66 -11.05 -2.61
CA PHE A 320 -14.23 -9.87 -3.36
C PHE A 320 -15.33 -8.81 -3.42
N ALA A 321 -16.56 -9.21 -3.76
CA ALA A 321 -17.71 -8.31 -3.88
C ALA A 321 -18.04 -7.63 -2.53
N GLU A 322 -18.07 -8.39 -1.44
CA GLU A 322 -18.25 -7.86 -0.10
C GLU A 322 -17.17 -6.85 0.29
N ALA A 323 -15.90 -7.23 0.13
CA ALA A 323 -14.78 -6.37 0.47
C ALA A 323 -14.73 -5.10 -0.39
N LEU A 324 -15.11 -5.18 -1.67
CA LEU A 324 -15.19 -4.02 -2.56
C LEU A 324 -16.33 -3.08 -2.16
N SER A 325 -17.50 -3.62 -1.79
CA SER A 325 -18.66 -2.83 -1.35
C SER A 325 -18.38 -2.04 -0.08
N ALA A 326 -17.53 -2.56 0.80
CA ALA A 326 -17.09 -1.90 2.02
C ALA A 326 -16.07 -0.75 1.79
N ARG A 327 -15.63 -0.52 0.54
CA ARG A 327 -14.66 0.53 0.22
C ARG A 327 -15.33 1.87 -0.05
N SER A 328 -14.80 2.92 0.58
CA SER A 328 -15.22 4.29 0.29
C SER A 328 -14.65 4.74 -1.06
N ARG A 329 -15.46 5.43 -1.85
CA ARG A 329 -15.01 6.03 -3.11
C ARG A 329 -14.16 7.28 -2.82
N LYS A 330 -13.16 7.51 -3.64
CA LYS A 330 -12.29 8.70 -3.60
C LYS A 330 -12.77 9.67 -4.67
N VAL A 331 -13.69 10.54 -4.29
CA VAL A 331 -14.37 11.45 -5.24
C VAL A 331 -13.82 12.87 -5.23
N ASP A 332 -13.07 13.22 -4.16
CA ASP A 332 -12.45 14.53 -3.97
C ASP A 332 -11.17 14.44 -3.15
N PHE A 333 -10.45 15.54 -3.01
CA PHE A 333 -9.21 15.61 -2.23
C PHE A 333 -9.42 15.21 -0.77
N LEU A 334 -10.51 15.64 -0.14
CA LEU A 334 -10.77 15.36 1.26
C LEU A 334 -11.05 13.88 1.50
N SER A 335 -11.81 13.22 0.61
CA SER A 335 -12.05 11.78 0.68
C SER A 335 -10.75 10.98 0.46
N CYS A 336 -9.87 11.42 -0.45
CA CYS A 336 -8.54 10.83 -0.62
C CYS A 336 -7.70 10.97 0.66
N LEU A 337 -7.67 12.17 1.26
CA LEU A 337 -6.91 12.44 2.48
C LEU A 337 -7.41 11.59 3.67
N ARG A 338 -8.74 11.51 3.85
CA ARG A 338 -9.37 10.67 4.87
C ARG A 338 -9.06 9.19 4.67
N HIS A 339 -9.10 8.72 3.42
CA HIS A 339 -8.74 7.34 3.11
C HIS A 339 -7.26 7.07 3.45
N SER A 340 -6.36 7.96 3.06
CA SER A 340 -4.93 7.84 3.35
C SER A 340 -4.65 7.82 4.85
N ALA A 341 -5.25 8.75 5.60
CA ALA A 341 -5.08 8.81 7.05
C ALA A 341 -5.53 7.52 7.77
N ARG A 342 -6.62 6.90 7.30
CA ARG A 342 -7.11 5.63 7.88
C ARG A 342 -6.16 4.46 7.71
N GLN A 343 -5.27 4.48 6.73
CA GLN A 343 -4.32 3.40 6.50
C GLN A 343 -3.23 3.33 7.56
N PHE A 344 -2.94 4.44 8.23
CA PHE A 344 -1.89 4.50 9.26
C PHE A 344 -2.32 3.96 10.63
N VAL A 345 -3.62 3.89 10.91
CA VAL A 345 -4.14 3.28 12.14
C VAL A 345 -4.28 1.78 11.92
N VAL A 346 -3.48 1.00 12.65
CA VAL A 346 -3.45 -0.46 12.56
C VAL A 346 -3.94 -1.10 13.85
N ARG A 347 -4.59 -2.26 13.75
CA ARG A 347 -5.04 -3.09 14.86
C ARG A 347 -4.30 -4.41 14.82
N ARG A 348 -3.45 -4.66 15.81
CA ARG A 348 -2.70 -5.89 15.94
C ARG A 348 -3.61 -7.05 16.37
N ARG A 349 -3.14 -8.28 16.20
CA ARG A 349 -3.89 -9.50 16.58
C ARG A 349 -4.14 -9.58 18.08
N ASP A 350 -3.24 -9.03 18.90
CA ASP A 350 -3.35 -8.94 20.35
C ASP A 350 -4.28 -7.83 20.88
N GLY A 351 -4.95 -7.12 19.95
CA GLY A 351 -5.91 -6.06 20.25
C GLY A 351 -5.28 -4.67 20.46
N ARG A 352 -3.95 -4.51 20.34
CA ARG A 352 -3.31 -3.19 20.35
C ARG A 352 -3.71 -2.38 19.12
N ALA A 353 -4.03 -1.12 19.33
CA ALA A 353 -4.20 -0.15 18.25
C ALA A 353 -2.97 0.76 18.21
N GLU A 354 -2.40 0.93 17.02
CA GLU A 354 -1.14 1.65 16.82
C GLU A 354 -1.23 2.56 15.60
N VAL A 355 -0.34 3.56 15.55
CA VAL A 355 -0.15 4.39 14.37
C VAL A 355 1.22 4.10 13.77
N LEU A 356 1.24 3.66 12.51
CA LEU A 356 2.50 3.52 11.78
C LEU A 356 3.00 4.89 11.34
N ALA A 357 4.28 5.15 11.55
CA ALA A 357 4.87 6.45 11.24
C ALA A 357 4.99 6.71 9.73
N GLY A 358 5.09 5.65 8.91
CA GLY A 358 5.16 5.80 7.45
C GLY A 358 5.34 4.50 6.69
N TYR A 359 4.39 4.21 5.80
CA TYR A 359 4.59 3.17 4.81
C TYR A 359 5.54 3.63 3.70
N PRO A 360 6.37 2.75 3.17
CA PRO A 360 6.62 1.36 3.59
C PRO A 360 7.78 1.22 4.60
N TRP A 361 8.41 2.33 5.04
CA TRP A 361 9.71 2.32 5.70
C TRP A 361 9.63 2.10 7.21
N TYR A 362 8.72 2.81 7.88
CA TYR A 362 8.72 2.91 9.34
C TYR A 362 7.62 2.06 9.96
N GLY A 363 7.92 1.52 11.13
CA GLY A 363 6.94 0.94 12.03
C GLY A 363 6.27 2.00 12.91
N GLN A 364 5.93 1.63 14.14
CA GLN A 364 5.42 2.53 15.14
C GLN A 364 6.55 3.42 15.68
N ILE A 365 6.30 4.73 15.78
CA ILE A 365 7.17 5.70 16.46
C ILE A 365 6.30 6.51 17.41
N GLY A 366 6.59 6.40 18.72
CA GLY A 366 5.71 6.89 19.77
C GLY A 366 5.38 8.37 19.72
N ARG A 367 6.38 9.23 19.58
CA ARG A 367 6.17 10.69 19.42
C ARG A 367 5.32 11.01 18.20
N GLN A 368 5.62 10.41 17.05
CA GLN A 368 4.89 10.65 15.81
C GLN A 368 3.44 10.17 15.92
N THR A 369 3.21 9.07 16.64
CA THR A 369 1.87 8.59 16.99
C THR A 369 1.06 9.69 17.69
N LEU A 370 1.58 10.23 18.80
CA LEU A 370 0.87 11.26 19.59
C LEU A 370 0.65 12.55 18.81
N VAL A 371 1.65 13.00 18.05
CA VAL A 371 1.55 14.22 17.22
C VAL A 371 0.52 14.08 16.11
N ALA A 372 0.43 12.92 15.46
CA ALA A 372 -0.47 12.69 14.33
C ALA A 372 -1.91 12.35 14.75
N LEU A 373 -2.10 11.76 15.93
CA LEU A 373 -3.33 11.12 16.36
C LEU A 373 -4.58 12.03 16.28
N PRO A 374 -4.56 13.31 16.71
CA PRO A 374 -5.73 14.18 16.56
C PRO A 374 -6.15 14.34 15.10
N GLY A 375 -5.20 14.58 14.18
CA GLY A 375 -5.50 14.79 12.76
C GLY A 375 -6.00 13.53 12.06
N ILE A 376 -5.41 12.37 12.36
CA ILE A 376 -5.76 11.10 11.67
C ILE A 376 -6.96 10.38 12.28
N ALA A 377 -7.38 10.75 13.51
CA ALA A 377 -8.51 10.14 14.20
C ALA A 377 -9.58 11.17 14.58
N LEU A 378 -9.31 12.15 15.46
CA LEU A 378 -10.34 13.02 16.00
C LEU A 378 -10.99 13.91 14.94
N GLU A 379 -10.20 14.56 14.07
CA GLU A 379 -10.71 15.40 12.98
C GLU A 379 -11.56 14.62 11.95
N GLN A 380 -11.51 13.29 12.01
CA GLN A 380 -12.31 12.41 11.17
C GLN A 380 -13.53 11.82 11.92
N GLY A 381 -13.79 12.26 13.15
CA GLY A 381 -14.86 11.73 14.00
C GLY A 381 -14.61 10.28 14.47
N ARG A 382 -13.35 9.80 14.44
CA ARG A 382 -12.97 8.44 14.84
C ARG A 382 -12.43 8.44 16.28
N THR A 383 -13.25 8.88 17.20
CA THR A 383 -12.86 9.02 18.61
C THR A 383 -12.42 7.71 19.24
N GLU A 384 -13.09 6.59 18.91
CA GLU A 384 -12.72 5.25 19.40
C GLU A 384 -11.31 4.83 18.97
N ASP A 385 -10.91 5.10 17.73
CA ASP A 385 -9.55 4.80 17.30
C ASP A 385 -8.50 5.63 18.07
N CYS A 386 -8.83 6.89 18.41
CA CYS A 386 -7.97 7.72 19.23
C CYS A 386 -7.82 7.13 20.64
N LEU A 387 -8.93 6.73 21.26
CA LEU A 387 -8.94 6.11 22.59
C LEU A 387 -8.16 4.79 22.62
N ASP A 388 -8.38 3.92 21.64
CA ASP A 388 -7.70 2.62 21.57
C ASP A 388 -6.17 2.77 21.43
N VAL A 389 -5.73 3.77 20.63
CA VAL A 389 -4.29 4.08 20.48
C VAL A 389 -3.73 4.64 21.78
N LEU A 390 -4.43 5.58 22.43
CA LEU A 390 -3.99 6.11 23.74
C LEU A 390 -3.93 5.03 24.82
N ASP A 391 -4.90 4.13 24.85
CA ASP A 391 -4.87 2.99 25.78
C ASP A 391 -3.67 2.08 25.53
N THR A 392 -3.28 1.87 24.29
CA THR A 392 -2.07 1.12 23.93
C THR A 392 -0.81 1.85 24.45
N VAL A 393 -0.73 3.16 24.25
CA VAL A 393 0.37 4.00 24.75
C VAL A 393 0.46 3.93 26.28
N VAL A 394 -0.66 4.06 26.98
CA VAL A 394 -0.72 4.02 28.45
C VAL A 394 -0.30 2.65 29.01
N ARG A 395 -0.72 1.55 28.37
CA ARG A 395 -0.29 0.19 28.76
C ARG A 395 1.21 -0.01 28.65
N GLY A 396 1.87 0.68 27.73
CA GLY A 396 3.32 0.65 27.56
C GLY A 396 4.11 1.50 28.56
N ARG A 397 3.44 2.16 29.53
CA ARG A 397 4.09 3.01 30.54
C ARG A 397 4.78 2.16 31.61
N ARG A 398 5.99 2.55 31.97
CA ARG A 398 6.74 1.99 33.12
C ARG A 398 7.41 3.14 33.89
N ASP A 399 7.24 3.14 35.22
CA ASP A 399 7.87 4.11 36.12
C ASP A 399 7.62 5.59 35.72
N GLY A 400 6.39 5.90 35.31
CA GLY A 400 6.01 7.25 34.89
C GLY A 400 6.45 7.63 33.48
N MET A 401 7.22 6.81 32.79
CA MET A 401 7.69 7.09 31.44
C MET A 401 7.00 6.20 30.38
N PHE A 402 6.80 6.74 29.19
CA PHE A 402 6.39 5.95 28.06
C PHE A 402 7.58 5.14 27.52
N THR A 403 7.36 3.84 27.36
CA THR A 403 8.33 2.87 26.86
C THR A 403 7.81 2.17 25.60
N GLY A 404 8.51 1.17 25.13
CA GLY A 404 8.10 0.41 23.95
C GLY A 404 8.50 1.11 22.65
N SER A 405 7.56 1.72 21.96
CA SER A 405 7.81 2.45 20.69
C SER A 405 8.48 3.82 20.87
N PHE A 406 8.75 4.26 22.09
CA PHE A 406 9.44 5.51 22.37
C PHE A 406 10.94 5.27 22.57
N SER A 407 11.79 5.97 21.84
CA SER A 407 13.21 6.01 22.10
C SER A 407 13.49 6.79 23.40
N ALA A 408 14.66 6.63 24.00
CA ALA A 408 15.04 7.37 25.20
C ALA A 408 14.95 8.91 25.02
N ALA A 409 15.27 9.42 23.83
CA ALA A 409 15.14 10.83 23.51
C ALA A 409 13.68 11.28 23.38
N GLU A 410 12.79 10.43 22.89
CA GLU A 410 11.36 10.73 22.74
C GLU A 410 10.60 10.61 24.07
N ALA A 411 11.08 9.80 25.00
CA ALA A 411 10.48 9.62 26.31
C ALA A 411 10.43 10.93 27.11
N ALA A 412 11.32 11.88 26.85
CA ALA A 412 11.40 13.15 27.57
C ALA A 412 10.21 14.09 27.28
N ASP A 413 9.71 14.15 26.05
CA ASP A 413 8.60 15.04 25.65
C ASP A 413 7.27 14.28 25.37
N ALA A 414 7.30 12.97 25.36
CA ALA A 414 6.12 12.14 25.17
C ALA A 414 4.96 12.46 26.13
N PRO A 415 5.20 12.70 27.45
CA PRO A 415 4.15 13.14 28.35
C PRO A 415 3.45 14.42 27.89
N LEU A 416 4.19 15.42 27.39
CA LEU A 416 3.63 16.68 26.91
C LEU A 416 2.74 16.48 25.67
N TRP A 417 3.15 15.61 24.76
CA TRP A 417 2.35 15.24 23.60
C TRP A 417 1.11 14.44 24.00
N PHE A 418 1.21 13.59 25.00
CA PHE A 418 0.07 12.86 25.55
C PHE A 418 -0.97 13.84 26.15
N PHE A 419 -0.53 14.79 26.98
CA PHE A 419 -1.40 15.84 27.50
C PHE A 419 -2.06 16.66 26.39
N TRP A 420 -1.31 17.00 25.36
CA TRP A 420 -1.86 17.74 24.21
C TRP A 420 -2.97 16.96 23.49
N VAL A 421 -2.80 15.66 23.29
CA VAL A 421 -3.84 14.81 22.70
C VAL A 421 -5.08 14.78 23.59
N LEU A 422 -4.90 14.62 24.91
CA LEU A 422 -6.02 14.64 25.86
C LEU A 422 -6.78 15.96 25.85
N GLN A 423 -6.11 17.11 25.72
CA GLN A 423 -6.76 18.42 25.55
C GLN A 423 -7.60 18.50 24.28
N GLN A 424 -7.15 17.90 23.17
CA GLN A 424 -7.96 17.83 21.96
C GLN A 424 -9.17 16.91 22.16
N LEU A 425 -8.97 15.76 22.80
CA LEU A 425 -10.00 14.76 23.05
C LEU A 425 -11.07 15.27 24.04
N GLN A 426 -10.69 16.09 25.04
CA GLN A 426 -11.58 16.71 26.00
C GLN A 426 -12.68 17.57 25.30
N ARG A 427 -12.37 18.19 24.16
CA ARG A 427 -13.35 18.97 23.39
C ARG A 427 -14.47 18.11 22.84
N THR A 428 -14.23 16.82 22.68
CA THR A 428 -15.20 15.85 22.12
C THR A 428 -15.94 15.08 23.22
N LEU A 429 -15.22 14.65 24.26
CA LEU A 429 -15.76 13.76 25.29
C LEU A 429 -16.11 14.47 26.63
N GLY A 430 -15.61 15.69 26.85
CA GLY A 430 -15.73 16.38 28.13
C GLY A 430 -14.64 16.00 29.13
N GLU A 431 -14.51 16.83 30.17
CA GLU A 431 -13.45 16.69 31.18
C GLU A 431 -13.64 15.45 32.07
N GLU A 432 -14.86 15.17 32.48
CA GLU A 432 -15.18 14.08 33.38
C GLU A 432 -14.79 12.70 32.80
N GLU A 433 -15.08 12.46 31.52
CA GLU A 433 -14.74 11.21 30.85
C GLU A 433 -13.21 11.05 30.71
N ILE A 434 -12.48 12.14 30.45
CA ILE A 434 -11.01 12.12 30.39
C ILE A 434 -10.42 11.78 31.74
N TRP A 435 -10.90 12.41 32.83
CA TRP A 435 -10.45 12.10 34.19
C TRP A 435 -10.74 10.67 34.59
N LYS A 436 -11.93 10.17 34.29
CA LYS A 436 -12.32 8.79 34.57
C LYS A 436 -11.39 7.79 33.90
N ARG A 437 -11.02 8.03 32.64
CA ARG A 437 -10.21 7.07 31.86
C ARG A 437 -8.70 7.22 32.10
N TYR A 438 -8.19 8.42 32.17
CA TYR A 438 -6.76 8.72 32.21
C TYR A 438 -6.27 9.42 33.48
N GLY A 439 -7.12 9.75 34.43
CA GLY A 439 -6.78 10.51 35.63
C GLY A 439 -5.63 9.88 36.42
N LEU A 440 -5.64 8.57 36.66
CA LEU A 440 -4.53 7.86 37.31
C LEU A 440 -3.23 7.93 36.50
N SER A 441 -3.32 7.88 35.17
CA SER A 441 -2.14 8.02 34.31
C SER A 441 -1.55 9.43 34.38
N LEU A 442 -2.41 10.44 34.44
CA LEU A 442 -2.00 11.84 34.55
C LEU A 442 -1.29 12.18 35.85
N ILE A 443 -1.65 11.51 36.94
CA ILE A 443 -1.00 11.70 38.28
C ILE A 443 0.40 11.07 38.32
N HIS A 444 0.63 10.05 37.46
CA HIS A 444 1.88 9.25 37.48
C HIS A 444 2.80 9.53 36.27
N ILE A 445 2.49 10.49 35.41
CA ILE A 445 3.34 11.01 34.34
C ILE A 445 4.03 12.30 34.84
#